data_2b66d1191724045ea8147c6911a0a864
#
_entry.id   2b66d1191724045ea8147c6911a0a864
#
_cell.length_a   1.000
_cell.length_b   1.000
_cell.length_c   1.000
_cell.angle_alpha   90.00
_cell.angle_beta   90.00
_cell.angle_gamma   90.00
#
_symmetry.space_group_name_H-M   'P 1'
#
loop_
_entity.id
_entity.type
_entity.pdbx_description
1 polymer ?
#
loop_
_entity_poly.entity_id
_entity_poly.type
_entity_poly.pdbx_seq_one_letter_code
_entity_poly.pdbx_strand_id
1 'polypeptide(L)'
;MKAKTMVLGCLAGVVILAIGYEYGQTQLVSARAEVVAGPKANEPALNIGVVSIKRALRDCKATVIYREKAIAENGEMDIKEEKLAKEVQALAAGLKALKPNSSDYLARYLELLQKQAELKALQEFNPRQRISRELLWTQDLYEKILQITKELAAEKALDLVLGVDEPEFPIQRYEELVMTISTHKVLYGDGCVDLTDEVVARLDKK
;
A
#
# COMPACT_ATOMS: atom_id res chain seq x y z
N MET A 1 14.11 -75.57 20.48
CA MET A 1 12.70 -75.13 20.49
C MET A 1 12.50 -73.62 20.30
N LYS A 2 13.55 -72.78 20.14
CA LYS A 2 13.40 -71.33 19.99
C LYS A 2 13.27 -70.81 18.55
N ALA A 3 13.67 -71.58 17.54
CA ALA A 3 13.63 -71.13 16.16
C ALA A 3 12.25 -71.25 15.49
N LYS A 4 11.41 -72.18 15.88
CA LYS A 4 10.09 -72.44 15.29
C LYS A 4 9.03 -71.38 15.69
N THR A 5 9.17 -70.80 16.87
CA THR A 5 8.26 -69.72 17.35
C THR A 5 8.54 -68.39 16.70
N MET A 6 9.77 -68.12 16.24
CA MET A 6 10.14 -66.85 15.60
C MET A 6 9.63 -66.75 14.17
N VAL A 7 9.58 -67.89 13.42
CA VAL A 7 9.06 -67.95 12.07
C VAL A 7 7.54 -67.77 12.03
N LEU A 8 6.83 -68.28 13.04
CA LEU A 8 5.38 -68.14 13.13
C LEU A 8 4.93 -66.67 13.42
N GLY A 9 5.74 -65.93 14.17
CA GLY A 9 5.50 -64.52 14.48
C GLY A 9 5.66 -63.59 13.24
N CYS A 10 6.66 -63.88 12.38
CA CYS A 10 6.90 -63.11 11.16
C CYS A 10 5.78 -63.31 10.11
N LEU A 11 5.25 -64.54 9.99
CA LEU A 11 4.16 -64.79 9.05
C LEU A 11 2.84 -64.09 9.45
N ALA A 12 2.54 -64.05 10.74
CA ALA A 12 1.37 -63.34 11.25
C ALA A 12 1.47 -61.82 11.04
N GLY A 13 2.68 -61.27 11.19
CA GLY A 13 2.91 -59.81 10.97
C GLY A 13 2.75 -59.40 9.52
N VAL A 14 3.20 -60.23 8.55
CA VAL A 14 3.06 -59.95 7.12
C VAL A 14 1.61 -60.01 6.66
N VAL A 15 0.82 -60.94 7.21
CA VAL A 15 -0.60 -61.06 6.87
C VAL A 15 -1.40 -59.84 7.38
N ILE A 16 -1.08 -59.33 8.59
CA ILE A 16 -1.75 -58.15 9.16
C ILE A 16 -1.40 -56.90 8.33
N LEU A 17 -0.14 -56.75 7.87
CA LEU A 17 0.26 -55.62 7.02
C LEU A 17 -0.39 -55.69 5.62
N ALA A 18 -0.53 -56.89 5.05
CA ALA A 18 -1.20 -57.07 3.77
C ALA A 18 -2.70 -56.73 3.85
N ILE A 19 -3.39 -57.17 4.89
CA ILE A 19 -4.80 -56.84 5.12
C ILE A 19 -4.97 -55.35 5.41
N GLY A 20 -4.09 -54.72 6.18
CA GLY A 20 -4.12 -53.29 6.46
C GLY A 20 -3.90 -52.44 5.23
N TYR A 21 -3.05 -52.91 4.26
CA TYR A 21 -2.79 -52.21 2.99
C TYR A 21 -4.02 -52.27 2.07
N GLU A 22 -4.66 -53.42 1.97
CA GLU A 22 -5.87 -53.58 1.16
C GLU A 22 -7.06 -52.73 1.69
N TYR A 23 -7.24 -52.69 3.05
CA TYR A 23 -8.28 -51.86 3.67
C TYR A 23 -7.97 -50.35 3.56
N GLY A 24 -6.71 -49.94 3.60
CA GLY A 24 -6.29 -48.56 3.42
C GLY A 24 -6.54 -48.05 2.02
N GLN A 25 -6.35 -48.86 1.00
CA GLN A 25 -6.55 -48.54 -0.41
C GLN A 25 -8.07 -48.36 -0.73
N THR A 26 -8.90 -49.22 -0.19
CA THR A 26 -10.37 -49.14 -0.42
C THR A 26 -11.02 -47.90 0.24
N GLN A 27 -10.47 -47.40 1.34
CA GLN A 27 -10.94 -46.17 1.95
C GLN A 27 -10.47 -44.90 1.19
N LEU A 28 -9.26 -44.93 0.58
CA LEU A 28 -8.75 -43.80 -0.21
C LEU A 28 -9.45 -43.66 -1.57
N VAL A 29 -10.00 -44.73 -2.13
CA VAL A 29 -10.75 -44.67 -3.39
C VAL A 29 -12.21 -44.22 -3.19
N SER A 30 -12.76 -44.37 -1.98
CA SER A 30 -14.14 -43.91 -1.66
C SER A 30 -14.24 -42.42 -1.28
N ALA A 31 -13.12 -41.74 -1.05
CA ALA A 31 -13.07 -40.28 -0.93
C ALA A 31 -12.98 -39.59 -2.31
N ARG A 32 -13.65 -40.13 -3.31
CA ARG A 32 -13.94 -39.37 -4.53
C ARG A 32 -14.89 -38.28 -4.08
N ALA A 33 -14.37 -37.05 -4.04
CA ALA A 33 -15.14 -35.86 -3.76
C ALA A 33 -16.46 -35.97 -4.53
N GLU A 34 -17.58 -36.06 -3.83
CA GLU A 34 -18.84 -35.64 -4.42
C GLU A 34 -18.55 -34.27 -5.01
N VAL A 35 -18.56 -34.19 -6.31
CA VAL A 35 -18.63 -32.90 -7.01
C VAL A 35 -19.90 -32.29 -6.43
N VAL A 36 -19.74 -31.38 -5.50
CA VAL A 36 -20.84 -30.57 -5.01
C VAL A 36 -21.51 -30.03 -6.27
N ALA A 37 -22.71 -30.53 -6.53
CA ALA A 37 -23.51 -30.08 -7.65
C ALA A 37 -23.46 -28.56 -7.62
N GLY A 38 -23.03 -27.96 -8.70
CA GLY A 38 -22.93 -26.51 -8.82
C GLY A 38 -24.22 -25.84 -8.36
N PRO A 39 -24.18 -24.60 -7.97
CA PRO A 39 -25.29 -23.88 -7.40
C PRO A 39 -26.52 -24.10 -8.28
N LYS A 40 -27.63 -24.45 -7.62
CA LYS A 40 -28.92 -24.64 -8.27
C LYS A 40 -29.24 -23.40 -9.11
N ALA A 41 -29.60 -23.58 -10.35
CA ALA A 41 -29.78 -22.58 -11.40
C ALA A 41 -30.84 -21.47 -11.10
N ASN A 42 -31.11 -21.13 -9.84
CA ASN A 42 -32.12 -20.13 -9.43
C ASN A 42 -31.62 -19.17 -8.31
N GLU A 43 -30.36 -19.18 -7.93
CA GLU A 43 -29.86 -18.08 -7.10
C GLU A 43 -29.45 -16.91 -8.01
N PRO A 44 -29.89 -15.67 -7.74
CA PRO A 44 -29.49 -14.53 -8.54
C PRO A 44 -27.96 -14.41 -8.49
N ALA A 45 -27.34 -14.45 -9.65
CA ALA A 45 -25.90 -14.24 -9.76
C ALA A 45 -25.60 -12.81 -9.28
N LEU A 46 -24.65 -12.67 -8.33
CA LEU A 46 -24.21 -11.36 -7.86
C LEU A 46 -23.49 -10.64 -8.99
N ASN A 47 -23.91 -9.40 -9.28
CA ASN A 47 -23.22 -8.51 -10.21
C ASN A 47 -22.07 -7.82 -9.47
N ILE A 48 -20.85 -8.20 -9.77
CA ILE A 48 -19.66 -7.70 -9.09
C ILE A 48 -18.91 -6.75 -10.01
N GLY A 49 -18.60 -5.56 -9.49
CA GLY A 49 -17.67 -4.61 -10.10
C GLY A 49 -16.30 -4.65 -9.43
N VAL A 50 -15.29 -4.17 -10.15
CA VAL A 50 -13.94 -3.95 -9.63
C VAL A 50 -13.46 -2.54 -9.94
N VAL A 51 -12.58 -2.00 -9.10
CA VAL A 51 -11.96 -0.70 -9.31
C VAL A 51 -10.53 -0.72 -8.79
N SER A 52 -9.58 -0.28 -9.62
CA SER A 52 -8.21 -0.05 -9.17
C SER A 52 -8.08 1.35 -8.57
N ILE A 53 -8.02 1.43 -7.24
CA ILE A 53 -7.84 2.68 -6.51
C ILE A 53 -6.49 3.30 -6.86
N LYS A 54 -5.44 2.49 -6.95
CA LYS A 54 -4.08 2.92 -7.31
C LYS A 54 -4.05 3.57 -8.69
N ARG A 55 -4.70 2.96 -9.71
CA ARG A 55 -4.81 3.54 -11.05
C ARG A 55 -5.61 4.84 -11.03
N ALA A 56 -6.75 4.87 -10.36
CA ALA A 56 -7.60 6.05 -10.27
C ALA A 56 -6.84 7.24 -9.63
N LEU A 57 -6.11 7.00 -8.53
CA LEU A 57 -5.27 8.01 -7.88
C LEU A 57 -4.10 8.48 -8.77
N ARG A 58 -3.49 7.60 -9.56
CA ARG A 58 -2.33 7.89 -10.38
C ARG A 58 -2.70 8.65 -11.67
N ASP A 59 -3.75 8.22 -12.33
CA ASP A 59 -4.01 8.56 -13.74
C ASP A 59 -4.99 9.75 -13.90
N CYS A 60 -5.69 10.20 -12.83
CA CYS A 60 -6.56 11.35 -12.92
C CYS A 60 -5.79 12.67 -13.07
N LYS A 61 -6.35 13.63 -13.82
CA LYS A 61 -5.76 14.96 -14.06
C LYS A 61 -5.52 15.74 -12.77
N ALA A 62 -6.39 15.58 -11.78
CA ALA A 62 -6.22 16.22 -10.49
C ALA A 62 -4.89 15.86 -9.83
N THR A 63 -4.42 14.62 -9.99
CA THR A 63 -3.11 14.18 -9.48
C THR A 63 -1.95 14.87 -10.21
N VAL A 64 -2.04 15.02 -11.52
CA VAL A 64 -0.99 15.71 -12.31
C VAL A 64 -0.88 17.15 -11.85
N ILE A 65 -2.01 17.87 -11.80
CA ILE A 65 -2.08 19.27 -11.37
C ILE A 65 -1.56 19.44 -9.94
N TYR A 66 -1.97 18.54 -9.02
CA TYR A 66 -1.50 18.57 -7.65
C TYR A 66 0.02 18.38 -7.54
N ARG A 67 0.58 17.42 -8.29
CA ARG A 67 2.03 17.16 -8.29
C ARG A 67 2.83 18.35 -8.79
N GLU A 68 2.41 18.98 -9.89
CA GLU A 68 3.06 20.18 -10.43
C GLU A 68 3.07 21.31 -9.39
N LYS A 69 1.92 21.57 -8.77
CA LYS A 69 1.79 22.57 -7.71
C LYS A 69 2.64 22.22 -6.49
N ALA A 70 2.63 20.97 -6.04
CA ALA A 70 3.42 20.51 -4.91
C ALA A 70 4.92 20.64 -5.15
N ILE A 71 5.40 20.36 -6.38
CA ILE A 71 6.80 20.55 -6.77
C ILE A 71 7.18 22.03 -6.71
N ALA A 72 6.36 22.92 -7.25
CA ALA A 72 6.62 24.35 -7.22
C ALA A 72 6.67 24.89 -5.79
N GLU A 73 5.67 24.60 -4.95
CA GLU A 73 5.62 25.03 -3.55
C GLU A 73 6.76 24.46 -2.71
N ASN A 74 7.13 23.19 -2.92
CA ASN A 74 8.26 22.58 -2.26
C ASN A 74 9.57 23.27 -2.65
N GLY A 75 9.73 23.59 -3.95
CA GLY A 75 10.89 24.33 -4.44
C GLY A 75 11.02 25.72 -3.79
N GLU A 76 9.92 26.44 -3.62
CA GLU A 76 9.94 27.75 -2.91
C GLU A 76 10.34 27.59 -1.44
N MET A 77 9.87 26.55 -0.75
CA MET A 77 10.26 26.25 0.63
C MET A 77 11.76 25.95 0.73
N ASP A 78 12.29 25.12 -0.19
CA ASP A 78 13.70 24.74 -0.22
C ASP A 78 14.60 25.97 -0.50
N ILE A 79 14.22 26.85 -1.41
CA ILE A 79 14.92 28.09 -1.71
C ILE A 79 14.97 29.02 -0.47
N LYS A 80 13.86 29.15 0.25
CA LYS A 80 13.81 29.97 1.47
C LYS A 80 14.73 29.41 2.57
N GLU A 81 14.69 28.09 2.75
CA GLU A 81 15.54 27.41 3.73
C GLU A 81 17.04 27.53 3.38
N GLU A 82 17.39 27.32 2.11
CA GLU A 82 18.77 27.45 1.64
C GLU A 82 19.28 28.89 1.80
N LYS A 83 18.45 29.88 1.46
CA LYS A 83 18.82 31.31 1.65
C LYS A 83 19.11 31.61 3.11
N LEU A 84 18.24 31.16 4.00
CA LEU A 84 18.40 31.38 5.44
C LEU A 84 19.63 30.64 6.00
N ALA A 85 19.91 29.44 5.51
CA ALA A 85 21.10 28.69 5.88
C ALA A 85 22.39 29.42 5.46
N LYS A 86 22.42 30.05 4.26
CA LYS A 86 23.53 30.88 3.81
C LYS A 86 23.69 32.14 4.67
N GLU A 87 22.58 32.80 5.06
CA GLU A 87 22.62 33.94 5.96
C GLU A 87 23.23 33.57 7.33
N VAL A 88 22.81 32.43 7.90
CA VAL A 88 23.36 31.90 9.17
C VAL A 88 24.85 31.62 9.04
N GLN A 89 25.30 31.02 7.95
CA GLN A 89 26.73 30.77 7.72
C GLN A 89 27.55 32.05 7.59
N ALA A 90 27.03 33.05 6.87
CA ALA A 90 27.69 34.34 6.69
C ALA A 90 27.82 35.12 8.02
N LEU A 91 26.75 35.13 8.85
CA LEU A 91 26.76 35.72 10.18
C LEU A 91 27.77 35.02 11.10
N ALA A 92 27.80 33.69 11.11
CA ALA A 92 28.72 32.90 11.90
C ALA A 92 30.19 33.14 11.46
N ALA A 93 30.45 33.30 10.18
CA ALA A 93 31.76 33.64 9.66
C ALA A 93 32.17 35.09 10.04
N GLY A 94 31.25 36.05 9.94
CA GLY A 94 31.48 37.44 10.30
C GLY A 94 31.80 37.64 11.78
N LEU A 95 31.21 36.86 12.68
CA LEU A 95 31.48 36.91 14.11
C LEU A 95 32.95 36.59 14.45
N LYS A 96 33.61 35.74 13.67
CA LYS A 96 35.05 35.39 13.89
C LYS A 96 36.00 36.56 13.71
N ALA A 97 35.61 37.59 12.98
CA ALA A 97 36.40 38.79 12.74
C ALA A 97 36.18 39.90 13.79
N LEU A 98 35.21 39.76 14.67
CA LEU A 98 34.87 40.76 15.69
C LEU A 98 35.55 40.44 17.02
N LYS A 99 35.84 41.49 17.80
CA LYS A 99 36.36 41.32 19.17
C LYS A 99 35.27 40.75 20.07
N PRO A 100 35.51 39.63 20.77
CA PRO A 100 34.54 39.10 21.74
C PRO A 100 34.08 40.17 22.73
N ASN A 101 32.81 40.20 23.09
CA ASN A 101 32.17 41.13 24.02
C ASN A 101 32.13 42.61 23.59
N SER A 102 32.47 42.94 22.36
CA SER A 102 32.17 44.26 21.81
C SER A 102 30.66 44.42 21.56
N SER A 103 30.15 45.65 21.50
CA SER A 103 28.74 45.92 21.16
C SER A 103 28.35 45.28 19.83
N ASP A 104 29.21 45.38 18.82
CA ASP A 104 29.00 44.81 17.49
C ASP A 104 28.97 43.29 17.48
N TYR A 105 29.88 42.68 18.29
CA TYR A 105 29.88 41.22 18.48
C TYR A 105 28.55 40.76 19.11
N LEU A 106 28.06 41.40 20.18
CA LEU A 106 26.83 41.03 20.85
C LEU A 106 25.61 41.21 19.95
N ALA A 107 25.54 42.32 19.20
CA ALA A 107 24.45 42.53 18.23
C ALA A 107 24.39 41.46 17.15
N ARG A 108 25.57 41.15 16.55
CA ARG A 108 25.67 40.10 15.52
C ARG A 108 25.41 38.69 16.07
N TYR A 109 25.79 38.46 17.33
CA TYR A 109 25.52 37.18 17.98
C TYR A 109 24.05 36.96 18.22
N LEU A 110 23.31 38.00 18.65
CA LEU A 110 21.84 37.93 18.78
C LEU A 110 21.16 37.67 17.43
N GLU A 111 21.59 38.37 16.37
CA GLU A 111 21.05 38.15 15.02
C GLU A 111 21.30 36.71 14.57
N LEU A 112 22.49 36.16 14.79
CA LEU A 112 22.81 34.77 14.48
C LEU A 112 21.88 33.80 15.20
N LEU A 113 21.66 34.00 16.51
CA LEU A 113 20.75 33.13 17.29
C LEU A 113 19.33 33.18 16.77
N GLN A 114 18.83 34.37 16.41
CA GLN A 114 17.50 34.53 15.82
C GLN A 114 17.39 33.77 14.49
N LYS A 115 18.36 33.96 13.58
CA LYS A 115 18.38 33.29 12.27
C LYS A 115 18.52 31.77 12.38
N GLN A 116 19.33 31.30 13.36
CA GLN A 116 19.43 29.87 13.64
C GLN A 116 18.11 29.27 14.15
N ALA A 117 17.41 29.98 15.03
CA ALA A 117 16.12 29.54 15.53
C ALA A 117 15.04 29.50 14.40
N GLU A 118 15.05 30.54 13.53
CA GLU A 118 14.18 30.57 12.35
C GLU A 118 14.46 29.41 11.38
N LEU A 119 15.74 29.16 11.07
CA LEU A 119 16.15 28.04 10.21
C LEU A 119 15.68 26.70 10.77
N LYS A 120 15.93 26.48 12.06
CA LYS A 120 15.49 25.27 12.74
C LYS A 120 13.98 25.09 12.69
N ALA A 121 13.23 26.18 12.92
CA ALA A 121 11.77 26.16 12.85
C ALA A 121 11.28 25.76 11.43
N LEU A 122 11.89 26.31 10.36
CA LEU A 122 11.55 25.92 8.98
C LEU A 122 11.89 24.46 8.70
N GLN A 123 13.06 23.98 9.13
CA GLN A 123 13.50 22.57 8.94
C GLN A 123 12.57 21.58 9.65
N GLU A 124 11.96 21.96 10.76
CA GLU A 124 10.98 21.12 11.45
C GLU A 124 9.57 21.26 10.86
N PHE A 125 9.20 22.45 10.41
CA PHE A 125 7.85 22.75 9.92
C PHE A 125 7.63 22.28 8.48
N ASN A 126 8.58 22.53 7.55
CA ASN A 126 8.43 22.25 6.13
C ASN A 126 8.10 20.77 5.84
N PRO A 127 8.81 19.77 6.41
CA PRO A 127 8.49 18.36 6.18
C PRO A 127 7.07 17.99 6.69
N ARG A 128 6.69 18.51 7.85
CA ARG A 128 5.36 18.25 8.42
C ARG A 128 4.26 18.86 7.57
N GLN A 129 4.46 20.06 7.04
CA GLN A 129 3.51 20.71 6.14
C GLN A 129 3.34 19.93 4.83
N ARG A 130 4.44 19.43 4.25
CA ARG A 130 4.39 18.59 3.04
C ARG A 130 3.56 17.33 3.28
N ILE A 131 3.84 16.60 4.36
CA ILE A 131 3.12 15.37 4.72
C ILE A 131 1.64 15.66 4.97
N SER A 132 1.33 16.71 5.75
CA SER A 132 -0.06 17.08 6.07
C SER A 132 -0.85 17.44 4.81
N ARG A 133 -0.25 18.21 3.90
CA ARG A 133 -0.87 18.59 2.63
C ARG A 133 -1.14 17.36 1.75
N GLU A 134 -0.18 16.46 1.65
CA GLU A 134 -0.33 15.21 0.88
C GLU A 134 -1.41 14.31 1.45
N LEU A 135 -1.45 14.16 2.77
CA LEU A 135 -2.48 13.40 3.47
C LEU A 135 -3.88 13.94 3.18
N LEU A 136 -4.09 15.23 3.37
CA LEU A 136 -5.39 15.87 3.17
C LEU A 136 -5.86 15.77 1.72
N TRP A 137 -4.95 16.00 0.77
CA TRP A 137 -5.27 15.90 -0.65
C TRP A 137 -5.60 14.45 -1.06
N THR A 138 -4.81 13.49 -0.61
CA THR A 138 -5.04 12.06 -0.90
C THR A 138 -6.36 11.59 -0.32
N GLN A 139 -6.68 12.02 0.91
CA GLN A 139 -7.96 11.70 1.55
C GLN A 139 -9.14 12.28 0.76
N ASP A 140 -9.11 13.57 0.39
CA ASP A 140 -10.18 14.22 -0.39
C ASP A 140 -10.40 13.52 -1.74
N LEU A 141 -9.31 13.16 -2.43
CA LEU A 141 -9.40 12.44 -3.69
C LEU A 141 -9.97 11.02 -3.51
N TYR A 142 -9.56 10.32 -2.45
CA TYR A 142 -10.07 8.99 -2.15
C TYR A 142 -11.58 9.02 -1.81
N GLU A 143 -12.04 10.00 -1.04
CA GLU A 143 -13.47 10.19 -0.76
C GLU A 143 -14.27 10.41 -2.05
N LYS A 144 -13.75 11.20 -2.99
CA LYS A 144 -14.37 11.38 -4.31
C LYS A 144 -14.42 10.09 -5.12
N ILE A 145 -13.36 9.29 -5.10
CA ILE A 145 -13.33 7.97 -5.75
C ILE A 145 -14.43 7.07 -5.18
N LEU A 146 -14.57 7.00 -3.85
CA LEU A 146 -15.59 6.20 -3.20
C LEU A 146 -17.00 6.67 -3.59
N GLN A 147 -17.24 7.97 -3.62
CA GLN A 147 -18.53 8.54 -4.02
C GLN A 147 -18.87 8.18 -5.47
N ILE A 148 -17.94 8.41 -6.41
CA ILE A 148 -18.13 8.09 -7.83
C ILE A 148 -18.35 6.60 -8.03
N THR A 149 -17.60 5.76 -7.32
CA THR A 149 -17.76 4.30 -7.37
C THR A 149 -19.16 3.88 -6.93
N LYS A 150 -19.70 4.50 -5.86
CA LYS A 150 -21.05 4.26 -5.38
C LYS A 150 -22.12 4.68 -6.41
N GLU A 151 -21.93 5.83 -7.05
CA GLU A 151 -22.82 6.32 -8.11
C GLU A 151 -22.84 5.34 -9.31
N LEU A 152 -21.66 4.92 -9.77
CA LEU A 152 -21.50 3.94 -10.86
C LEU A 152 -22.08 2.56 -10.52
N ALA A 153 -21.89 2.09 -9.29
CA ALA A 153 -22.44 0.83 -8.84
C ALA A 153 -23.97 0.85 -8.90
N ALA A 154 -24.61 1.94 -8.46
CA ALA A 154 -26.04 2.11 -8.52
C ALA A 154 -26.56 2.17 -9.98
N GLU A 155 -25.87 2.92 -10.86
CA GLU A 155 -26.25 3.05 -12.28
C GLU A 155 -26.17 1.71 -13.03
N LYS A 156 -25.18 0.86 -12.68
CA LYS A 156 -24.95 -0.44 -13.32
C LYS A 156 -25.63 -1.62 -12.60
N ALA A 157 -26.41 -1.34 -11.57
CA ALA A 157 -27.06 -2.36 -10.75
C ALA A 157 -26.06 -3.42 -10.23
N LEU A 158 -24.92 -2.97 -9.73
CA LEU A 158 -23.90 -3.83 -9.11
C LEU A 158 -24.23 -4.04 -7.64
N ASP A 159 -24.14 -5.29 -7.19
CA ASP A 159 -24.39 -5.68 -5.79
C ASP A 159 -23.16 -5.43 -4.91
N LEU A 160 -21.96 -5.49 -5.49
CA LEU A 160 -20.69 -5.34 -4.79
C LEU A 160 -19.64 -4.72 -5.72
N VAL A 161 -18.80 -3.83 -5.19
CA VAL A 161 -17.58 -3.35 -5.87
C VAL A 161 -16.38 -3.61 -4.98
N LEU A 162 -15.36 -4.26 -5.54
CA LEU A 162 -14.11 -4.61 -4.85
C LEU A 162 -12.96 -3.72 -5.36
N GLY A 163 -12.11 -3.29 -4.43
CA GLY A 163 -10.83 -2.67 -4.77
C GLY A 163 -9.85 -3.74 -5.26
N VAL A 164 -9.30 -3.55 -6.46
CA VAL A 164 -8.33 -4.46 -7.08
C VAL A 164 -7.11 -3.65 -7.49
N ASP A 165 -5.95 -4.03 -6.98
CA ASP A 165 -4.68 -3.47 -7.40
C ASP A 165 -3.74 -4.62 -7.76
N GLU A 166 -3.38 -4.71 -9.04
CA GLU A 166 -2.42 -5.70 -9.50
C GLU A 166 -1.01 -5.38 -8.99
N PRO A 167 -0.30 -6.38 -8.45
CA PRO A 167 1.07 -6.18 -8.03
C PRO A 167 1.99 -5.95 -9.23
N GLU A 168 2.84 -4.92 -9.15
CA GLU A 168 3.84 -4.63 -10.16
C GLU A 168 5.14 -5.37 -9.82
N PHE A 169 5.55 -6.30 -10.68
CA PHE A 169 6.81 -7.04 -10.52
C PHE A 169 7.92 -6.50 -11.44
N PRO A 170 9.20 -6.55 -11.02
CA PRO A 170 9.73 -7.16 -9.80
C PRO A 170 9.63 -6.26 -8.56
N ILE A 171 9.21 -6.82 -7.43
CA ILE A 171 9.26 -6.16 -6.11
C ILE A 171 10.65 -6.37 -5.52
N GLN A 172 11.37 -5.30 -5.20
CA GLN A 172 12.77 -5.37 -4.75
C GLN A 172 12.93 -5.48 -3.24
N ARG A 173 11.89 -5.09 -2.47
CA ARG A 173 11.95 -5.05 -1.01
C ARG A 173 11.02 -6.07 -0.40
N TYR A 174 11.53 -6.83 0.56
CA TYR A 174 10.76 -7.86 1.26
C TYR A 174 9.51 -7.30 1.96
N GLU A 175 9.64 -6.16 2.65
CA GLU A 175 8.53 -5.51 3.36
C GLU A 175 7.42 -5.09 2.39
N GLU A 176 7.78 -4.60 1.22
CA GLU A 176 6.85 -4.23 0.16
C GLU A 176 6.12 -5.47 -0.39
N LEU A 177 6.84 -6.57 -0.60
CA LEU A 177 6.23 -7.85 -1.01
C LEU A 177 5.23 -8.35 0.04
N VAL A 178 5.59 -8.35 1.33
CA VAL A 178 4.70 -8.77 2.41
C VAL A 178 3.46 -7.87 2.49
N MET A 179 3.62 -6.55 2.35
CA MET A 179 2.49 -5.62 2.30
C MET A 179 1.59 -5.91 1.10
N THR A 180 2.16 -6.10 -0.09
CA THR A 180 1.42 -6.45 -1.31
C THR A 180 0.62 -7.73 -1.12
N ILE A 181 1.23 -8.81 -0.63
CA ILE A 181 0.54 -10.08 -0.36
C ILE A 181 -0.61 -9.89 0.66
N SER A 182 -0.39 -9.07 1.68
CA SER A 182 -1.39 -8.85 2.73
C SER A 182 -2.57 -7.98 2.28
N THR A 183 -2.37 -7.10 1.30
CA THR A 183 -3.39 -6.17 0.77
C THR A 183 -4.07 -6.67 -0.51
N HIS A 184 -3.41 -7.53 -1.29
CA HIS A 184 -3.95 -8.11 -2.53
C HIS A 184 -5.03 -9.16 -2.20
N LYS A 185 -6.29 -8.72 -2.15
CA LYS A 185 -7.43 -9.56 -1.71
C LYS A 185 -8.14 -10.27 -2.86
N VAL A 186 -8.12 -9.70 -4.06
CA VAL A 186 -8.75 -10.27 -5.24
C VAL A 186 -7.66 -10.84 -6.14
N LEU A 187 -7.52 -12.16 -6.14
CA LEU A 187 -6.50 -12.86 -6.92
C LEU A 187 -6.96 -13.21 -8.35
N TYR A 188 -8.27 -13.26 -8.55
CA TYR A 188 -8.91 -13.58 -9.82
C TYR A 188 -10.33 -13.02 -9.85
N GLY A 189 -10.74 -12.44 -10.97
CA GLY A 189 -12.04 -11.83 -11.12
C GLY A 189 -12.49 -11.81 -12.59
N ASP A 190 -12.67 -13.01 -13.20
CA ASP A 190 -13.23 -13.10 -14.55
C ASP A 190 -14.73 -12.77 -14.55
N GLY A 191 -15.18 -11.96 -15.49
CA GLY A 191 -16.57 -11.53 -15.60
C GLY A 191 -16.99 -10.37 -14.69
N CYS A 192 -16.10 -9.82 -13.87
CA CYS A 192 -16.35 -8.58 -13.11
C CYS A 192 -16.36 -7.36 -14.03
N VAL A 193 -17.19 -6.36 -13.71
CA VAL A 193 -17.23 -5.08 -14.44
C VAL A 193 -16.12 -4.16 -13.92
N ASP A 194 -15.11 -3.85 -14.73
CA ASP A 194 -14.08 -2.88 -14.35
C ASP A 194 -14.62 -1.45 -14.49
N LEU A 195 -14.66 -0.73 -13.36
CA LEU A 195 -15.13 0.66 -13.26
C LEU A 195 -13.99 1.68 -13.33
N THR A 196 -12.74 1.26 -13.36
CA THR A 196 -11.57 2.12 -13.15
C THR A 196 -11.54 3.29 -14.13
N ASP A 197 -11.70 3.03 -15.43
CA ASP A 197 -11.62 4.07 -16.46
C ASP A 197 -12.82 5.05 -16.37
N GLU A 198 -14.00 4.57 -15.98
CA GLU A 198 -15.17 5.42 -15.77
C GLU A 198 -15.02 6.31 -14.53
N VAL A 199 -14.41 5.77 -13.46
CA VAL A 199 -14.08 6.55 -12.25
C VAL A 199 -13.10 7.66 -12.59
N VAL A 200 -12.00 7.35 -13.30
CA VAL A 200 -11.03 8.36 -13.75
C VAL A 200 -11.71 9.42 -14.62
N ALA A 201 -12.51 8.99 -15.60
CA ALA A 201 -13.22 9.93 -16.48
C ALA A 201 -14.20 10.87 -15.76
N ARG A 202 -14.80 10.41 -14.64
CA ARG A 202 -15.68 11.26 -13.81
C ARG A 202 -14.90 12.17 -12.86
N LEU A 203 -13.75 11.71 -12.33
CA LEU A 203 -12.84 12.56 -11.56
C LEU A 203 -12.34 13.75 -12.41
N ASP A 204 -12.08 13.50 -13.68
CA ASP A 204 -11.57 14.50 -14.60
C ASP A 204 -12.60 15.54 -15.07
N LYS A 205 -13.90 15.28 -14.85
CA LYS A 205 -15.01 16.18 -15.23
C LYS A 205 -15.47 17.11 -14.09
N LYS A 206 -15.15 16.78 -12.86
CA LYS A 206 -15.48 17.56 -11.66
C LYS A 206 -14.32 18.49 -11.27
#